data_dd671892a446e2314075f0abd998e739
#
_entry.id   dd671892a446e2314075f0abd998e739
#
_cell.length_a   1.000
_cell.length_b   1.000
_cell.length_c   1.000
_cell.angle_alpha   90.00
_cell.angle_beta   90.00
_cell.angle_gamma   90.00
#
_symmetry.space_group_name_H-M   'P 1'
#
loop_
_entity.id
_entity.type
_entity.pdbx_description
1 polymer ?
#
loop_
_entity_poly.entity_id
_entity_poly.type
_entity_poly.pdbx_seq_one_letter_code
_entity_poly.pdbx_strand_id
1 'polypeptide(L)'
;MRGWSLYKYEKQWFEHELAEGELSDRKLTFDLDVEEGDRVMVTAVSADGSRYQGDYRYREGSYSNGEVAFDRYRGPGGEVFVGEWHEAGGPRGQWIIRIVAAE
;
A
#
# COMPACT_ATOMS: atom_id res chain seq x y z
N MET A 1 3.25 4.90 -12.73
CA MET A 1 3.34 5.47 -11.36
C MET A 1 4.62 4.95 -10.72
N ARG A 2 5.38 5.83 -10.11
CA ARG A 2 6.62 5.47 -9.46
C ARG A 2 6.55 5.77 -7.97
N GLY A 3 7.01 4.85 -7.15
CA GLY A 3 6.98 5.06 -5.71
C GLY A 3 7.55 3.90 -4.91
N TRP A 4 7.46 4.06 -3.61
CA TRP A 4 8.01 3.10 -2.65
C TRP A 4 7.01 2.81 -1.56
N SER A 5 7.12 1.61 -1.02
CA SER A 5 6.32 1.11 0.09
C SER A 5 7.23 0.82 1.27
N LEU A 6 6.83 1.31 2.44
CA LEU A 6 7.45 0.92 3.71
C LEU A 6 6.35 0.35 4.60
N TYR A 7 6.46 -0.91 4.95
CA TYR A 7 5.54 -1.47 5.93
C TYR A 7 6.30 -1.99 7.14
N LYS A 8 5.66 -1.90 8.28
CA LYS A 8 6.22 -2.37 9.53
C LYS A 8 5.55 -3.68 9.93
N TYR A 9 6.37 -4.69 10.18
CA TYR A 9 5.94 -5.97 10.72
C TYR A 9 6.77 -6.27 11.95
N GLU A 10 6.09 -6.43 13.08
CA GLU A 10 6.72 -6.55 14.38
C GLU A 10 7.61 -5.33 14.66
N LYS A 11 8.92 -5.50 14.72
CA LYS A 11 9.86 -4.41 15.04
C LYS A 11 10.72 -4.03 13.84
N GLN A 12 10.36 -4.47 12.66
CA GLN A 12 11.14 -4.23 11.45
C GLN A 12 10.33 -3.50 10.39
N TRP A 13 11.01 -2.65 9.63
CA TRP A 13 10.47 -2.00 8.44
C TRP A 13 10.99 -2.70 7.19
N PHE A 14 10.10 -2.91 6.24
CA PHE A 14 10.42 -3.52 4.96
C PHE A 14 10.12 -2.52 3.86
N GLU A 15 11.10 -2.28 3.00
CA GLU A 15 10.97 -1.34 1.89
C GLU A 15 10.94 -2.08 0.56
N HIS A 16 9.99 -1.67 -0.30
CA HIS A 16 9.88 -2.20 -1.66
C HIS A 16 9.56 -1.06 -2.61
N GLU A 17 10.11 -1.13 -3.82
CA GLU A 17 9.68 -0.25 -4.89
C GLU A 17 8.33 -0.74 -5.41
N LEU A 18 7.43 0.17 -5.78
CA LEU A 18 6.15 -0.21 -6.36
C LEU A 18 6.38 -0.78 -7.75
N ALA A 19 5.86 -1.98 -8.01
CA ALA A 19 6.01 -2.63 -9.30
C ALA A 19 5.04 -2.06 -10.33
N GLU A 20 3.78 -1.94 -9.95
CA GLU A 20 2.72 -1.40 -10.78
C GLU A 20 1.74 -0.65 -9.90
N GLY A 21 1.00 0.29 -10.46
CA GLY A 21 -0.04 0.95 -9.71
C GLY A 21 -0.67 2.10 -10.44
N GLU A 22 -1.79 2.55 -9.91
CA GLU A 22 -2.55 3.69 -10.40
C GLU A 22 -3.12 4.47 -9.22
N LEU A 23 -3.21 5.77 -9.40
CA LEU A 23 -3.78 6.66 -8.39
C LEU A 23 -4.75 7.62 -9.04
N SER A 24 -5.92 7.72 -8.43
CA SER A 24 -6.92 8.76 -8.73
C SER A 24 -7.53 9.23 -7.41
N ASP A 25 -8.43 10.20 -7.47
CA ASP A 25 -9.15 10.67 -6.28
C ASP A 25 -10.15 9.65 -5.74
N ARG A 26 -10.36 8.56 -6.48
CA ARG A 26 -11.32 7.52 -6.09
C ARG A 26 -10.67 6.18 -5.79
N LYS A 27 -9.45 5.96 -6.29
CA LYS A 27 -8.85 4.63 -6.19
C LYS A 27 -7.33 4.69 -6.18
N LEU A 28 -6.74 3.86 -5.34
CA LEU A 28 -5.33 3.60 -5.31
C LEU A 28 -5.12 2.10 -5.48
N THR A 29 -4.32 1.72 -6.46
CA THR A 29 -3.87 0.33 -6.60
C THR A 29 -2.36 0.31 -6.71
N PHE A 30 -1.74 -0.68 -6.12
CA PHE A 30 -0.31 -0.92 -6.34
C PHE A 30 0.04 -2.37 -6.04
N ASP A 31 1.12 -2.82 -6.68
CA ASP A 31 1.67 -4.14 -6.50
C ASP A 31 3.09 -4.05 -5.95
N LEU A 32 3.45 -5.00 -5.11
CA LEU A 32 4.79 -5.15 -4.58
C LEU A 32 5.29 -6.56 -4.88
N ASP A 33 6.49 -6.66 -5.43
CA ASP A 33 7.18 -7.94 -5.51
C ASP A 33 7.83 -8.18 -4.16
N VAL A 34 7.35 -9.20 -3.46
CA VAL A 34 7.87 -9.56 -2.15
C VAL A 34 8.79 -10.75 -2.26
N GLU A 35 9.50 -11.03 -1.19
CA GLU A 35 10.41 -12.17 -1.13
C GLU A 35 9.66 -13.47 -1.42
N GLU A 36 10.38 -14.51 -1.79
CA GLU A 36 9.83 -15.84 -2.09
C GLU A 36 9.02 -15.91 -3.41
N GLY A 37 9.14 -14.89 -4.25
CA GLY A 37 8.53 -14.94 -5.58
C GLY A 37 7.05 -14.66 -5.64
N ASP A 38 6.48 -14.15 -4.57
CA ASP A 38 5.08 -13.75 -4.55
C ASP A 38 4.91 -12.26 -4.82
N ARG A 39 3.69 -11.84 -5.02
CA ARG A 39 3.32 -10.44 -5.25
C ARG A 39 2.12 -10.08 -4.38
N VAL A 40 2.26 -8.96 -3.69
CA VAL A 40 1.14 -8.36 -2.94
C VAL A 40 0.44 -7.39 -3.86
N MET A 41 -0.87 -7.52 -3.95
CA MET A 41 -1.73 -6.63 -4.75
C MET A 41 -2.66 -5.88 -3.81
N VAL A 42 -2.60 -4.56 -3.84
CA VAL A 42 -3.39 -3.69 -2.98
C VAL A 42 -4.39 -2.91 -3.81
N THR A 43 -5.62 -2.87 -3.32
CA THR A 43 -6.69 -2.05 -3.90
C THR A 43 -7.39 -1.29 -2.78
N ALA A 44 -7.41 0.02 -2.86
CA ALA A 44 -8.09 0.88 -1.90
C ALA A 44 -8.92 1.92 -2.63
N VAL A 45 -10.11 2.20 -2.11
CA VAL A 45 -11.04 3.14 -2.72
C VAL A 45 -11.33 4.30 -1.77
N SER A 46 -11.68 5.43 -2.34
CA SER A 46 -11.96 6.64 -1.58
C SER A 46 -13.25 7.30 -2.05
N ALA A 47 -14.04 7.79 -1.10
CA ALA A 47 -15.23 8.59 -1.38
C ALA A 47 -14.92 10.09 -1.49
N ASP A 48 -13.86 10.54 -0.84
CA ASP A 48 -13.53 11.97 -0.71
C ASP A 48 -12.16 12.38 -1.26
N GLY A 49 -11.39 11.42 -1.75
CA GLY A 49 -10.03 11.67 -2.25
C GLY A 49 -8.98 11.84 -1.17
N SER A 50 -9.33 11.65 0.09
CA SER A 50 -8.46 11.86 1.24
C SER A 50 -8.21 10.58 2.02
N ARG A 51 -9.25 9.81 2.29
CA ARG A 51 -9.13 8.54 2.99
C ARG A 51 -9.42 7.39 2.06
N TYR A 52 -8.49 6.43 1.99
CA TYR A 52 -8.58 5.26 1.13
C TYR A 52 -8.65 4.02 1.99
N GLN A 53 -9.58 3.14 1.67
CA GLN A 53 -9.78 1.88 2.39
C GLN A 53 -9.95 0.75 1.41
N GLY A 54 -9.41 -0.40 1.74
CA GLY A 54 -9.52 -1.54 0.86
C GLY A 54 -8.86 -2.78 1.43
N ASP A 55 -8.27 -3.56 0.55
CA ASP A 55 -7.68 -4.84 0.92
C ASP A 55 -6.37 -5.09 0.18
N TYR A 56 -5.66 -6.10 0.65
CA TYR A 56 -4.50 -6.64 -0.04
C TYR A 56 -4.59 -8.16 -0.12
N ARG A 57 -3.98 -8.70 -1.19
CA ARG A 57 -3.93 -10.13 -1.45
C ARG A 57 -2.56 -10.53 -1.94
N TYR A 58 -2.17 -11.75 -1.62
CA TYR A 58 -0.97 -12.37 -2.17
C TYR A 58 -1.35 -13.20 -3.38
N ARG A 59 -0.71 -12.94 -4.51
CA ARG A 59 -1.02 -13.60 -5.78
C ARG A 59 -0.93 -15.13 -5.68
N GLU A 60 0.14 -15.62 -5.02
CA GLU A 60 0.37 -17.06 -4.85
C GLU A 60 -0.16 -17.62 -3.53
N GLY A 61 -0.78 -16.75 -2.70
CA GLY A 61 -1.36 -17.19 -1.44
C GLY A 61 -0.35 -17.51 -0.34
N SER A 62 0.86 -16.94 -0.40
CA SER A 62 1.90 -17.19 0.60
C SER A 62 1.49 -16.80 2.02
N TYR A 63 0.67 -15.77 2.13
CA TYR A 63 0.19 -15.26 3.41
C TYR A 63 -1.29 -14.92 3.30
N SER A 64 -1.92 -14.73 4.46
CA SER A 64 -3.35 -14.38 4.50
C SER A 64 -3.61 -12.99 3.92
N ASN A 65 -4.78 -12.83 3.33
CA ASN A 65 -5.26 -11.53 2.87
C ASN A 65 -5.54 -10.62 4.07
N GLY A 66 -5.62 -9.33 3.83
CA GLY A 66 -5.91 -8.38 4.88
C GLY A 66 -6.55 -7.11 4.35
N GLU A 67 -6.73 -6.17 5.28
CA GLU A 67 -7.34 -4.89 5.01
C GLU A 67 -6.32 -3.77 5.15
N VAL A 68 -6.55 -2.68 4.43
CA VAL A 68 -5.72 -1.48 4.50
C VAL A 68 -6.58 -0.23 4.65
N ALA A 69 -6.01 0.78 5.30
CA ALA A 69 -6.61 2.10 5.37
C ALA A 69 -5.49 3.13 5.36
N PHE A 70 -5.61 4.12 4.49
CA PHE A 70 -4.58 5.15 4.31
C PHE A 70 -5.20 6.54 4.33
N ASP A 71 -4.47 7.49 4.90
CA ASP A 71 -4.73 8.91 4.75
C ASP A 71 -3.74 9.48 3.74
N ARG A 72 -4.24 10.31 2.84
CA ARG A 72 -3.47 10.90 1.76
C ARG A 72 -2.95 12.27 2.15
N TYR A 73 -1.65 12.50 1.93
CA TYR A 73 -1.00 13.79 2.12
C TYR A 73 -0.31 14.19 0.84
N ARG A 74 -0.44 15.45 0.45
CA ARG A 74 0.17 15.98 -0.77
C ARG A 74 1.27 16.96 -0.45
N GLY A 75 2.30 16.97 -1.27
CA GLY A 75 3.41 17.89 -1.16
C GLY A 75 4.03 18.17 -2.53
N PRO A 76 5.02 19.05 -2.59
CA PRO A 76 5.63 19.43 -3.87
C PRO A 76 6.35 18.29 -4.58
N GLY A 77 6.78 17.26 -3.85
CA GLY A 77 7.48 16.12 -4.44
C GLY A 77 6.57 14.95 -4.82
N GLY A 78 5.27 15.07 -4.58
CA GLY A 78 4.34 13.98 -4.84
C GLY A 78 3.37 13.75 -3.70
N GLU A 79 3.04 12.49 -3.44
CA GLU A 79 2.04 12.14 -2.46
C GLU A 79 2.56 11.09 -1.50
N VAL A 80 2.04 11.13 -0.26
CA VAL A 80 2.35 10.14 0.77
C VAL A 80 1.02 9.62 1.32
N PHE A 81 0.91 8.31 1.38
CA PHE A 81 -0.21 7.63 2.01
C PHE A 81 0.28 7.01 3.31
N VAL A 82 -0.34 7.35 4.41
CA VAL A 82 0.05 6.85 5.73
C VAL A 82 -1.13 6.11 6.33
N GLY A 83 -0.91 4.91 6.77
CA GLY A 83 -1.99 4.14 7.34
C GLY A 83 -1.56 2.83 7.95
N GLU A 84 -2.47 1.88 7.90
CA GLU A 84 -2.32 0.60 8.57
C GLU A 84 -2.75 -0.55 7.66
N TRP A 85 -2.13 -1.69 7.89
CA TRP A 85 -2.57 -2.96 7.36
C TRP A 85 -3.01 -3.86 8.51
N HIS A 86 -3.97 -4.71 8.25
CA HIS A 86 -4.49 -5.64 9.24
C HIS A 86 -4.82 -6.97 8.56
N GLU A 87 -4.11 -8.01 8.93
CA GLU A 87 -4.36 -9.35 8.45
C GLU A 87 -5.58 -9.94 9.15
N ALA A 88 -6.42 -10.67 8.43
CA ALA A 88 -7.62 -11.24 8.98
C ALA A 88 -7.31 -12.17 10.17
N GLY A 89 -7.81 -11.81 11.35
CA GLY A 89 -7.61 -12.59 12.57
C GLY A 89 -6.19 -12.63 13.08
N GLY A 90 -5.34 -11.75 12.61
CA GLY A 90 -3.92 -11.82 12.87
C GLY A 90 -3.25 -10.48 13.11
N PRO A 91 -1.98 -10.37 12.74
CA PRO A 91 -1.17 -9.19 13.00
C PRO A 91 -1.64 -7.96 12.24
N ARG A 92 -1.15 -6.81 12.70
CA ARG A 92 -1.36 -5.53 12.04
C ARG A 92 -0.10 -4.70 12.16
N GLY A 93 0.02 -3.68 11.32
CA GLY A 93 1.17 -2.81 11.33
C GLY A 93 0.92 -1.52 10.56
N GLN A 94 1.93 -0.67 10.55
CA GLN A 94 1.90 0.58 9.82
C GLN A 94 2.34 0.36 8.38
N TRP A 95 1.81 1.20 7.48
CA TRP A 95 2.17 1.16 6.07
C TRP A 95 2.24 2.57 5.52
N ILE A 96 3.35 2.88 4.89
CA ILE A 96 3.59 4.19 4.28
C ILE A 96 3.88 3.96 2.80
N ILE A 97 3.16 4.66 1.94
CA ILE A 97 3.36 4.61 0.50
C ILE A 97 3.75 6.01 0.04
N ARG A 98 4.87 6.11 -0.64
CA ARG A 98 5.31 7.37 -1.23
C ARG A 98 5.23 7.26 -2.75
N ILE A 99 4.52 8.19 -3.37
CA ILE A 99 4.36 8.27 -4.82
C ILE A 99 5.01 9.56 -5.30
N VAL A 100 5.94 9.41 -6.23
CA VAL A 100 6.66 10.56 -6.80
C VAL A 100 5.78 11.24 -7.84
N ALA A 101 5.79 12.57 -7.82
CA ALA A 101 5.05 13.34 -8.81
C ALA A 101 5.55 13.00 -10.23
N ALA A 102 4.63 12.93 -11.18
CA ALA A 102 4.97 12.75 -12.58
C ALA A 102 5.74 13.96 -13.08
N GLU A 103 6.79 13.72 -13.83
CA GLU A 103 7.56 14.78 -14.48
C GLU A 103 6.94 15.19 -15.81
#